data_b697e8ca17f34cbc5585511c82b338de
#
_entry.id   b697e8ca17f34cbc5585511c82b338de
#
_cell.length_a   1.000
_cell.length_b   1.000
_cell.length_c   1.000
_cell.angle_alpha   90.00
_cell.angle_beta   90.00
_cell.angle_gamma   90.00
#
_symmetry.space_group_name_H-M   'P 1'
#
loop_
_entity.id
_entity.type
_entity.pdbx_description
1 polymer ?
#
loop_
_entity_poly.entity_id
_entity_poly.type
_entity_poly.pdbx_seq_one_letter_code
_entity_poly.pdbx_strand_id
1 'polypeptide(L)'
;MEEYFIGGHPMVGSEKAGFSFSSDRLVENAYYFITPTKKVSEQRVKDFTNFIEELGALTIILDYKQHDAYTAAISHVPHIMAAELVHIVSNMDTDDGILKQLAAGGFKDITRIASSSPVVWEQISLSNKKNIKELLQKAQNHLGYVIAALDMEDREYLNNYFKQAGEYRDSVPDSAVGLIQKSYEIFIDIPDEPGTIATTTTLLALNHVSIKNIGIIHNREFEEGVLKIEFYD
;
A
#
# COMPACT_ATOMS: atom_id res chain seq x y z
N MET A 1 17.48 9.01 29.07
CA MET A 1 17.25 8.65 27.67
C MET A 1 15.80 8.83 27.24
N GLU A 2 14.81 8.35 27.99
CA GLU A 2 13.38 8.46 27.62
C GLU A 2 12.88 9.91 27.41
N GLU A 3 13.46 10.92 28.05
CA GLU A 3 13.10 12.34 27.90
C GLU A 3 13.50 12.95 26.54
N TYR A 4 14.31 12.23 25.76
CA TYR A 4 14.85 12.69 24.49
C TYR A 4 14.52 11.76 23.33
N PHE A 5 13.82 10.65 23.59
CA PHE A 5 13.53 9.67 22.55
C PHE A 5 12.14 9.87 21.96
N ILE A 6 12.11 10.13 20.68
CA ILE A 6 10.89 10.15 19.86
C ILE A 6 11.09 9.09 18.77
N GLY A 7 10.23 8.09 18.74
CA GLY A 7 10.21 7.12 17.64
C GLY A 7 9.60 7.76 16.40
N GLY A 8 10.18 7.47 15.24
CA GLY A 8 9.70 7.92 13.94
C GLY A 8 9.62 6.76 12.96
N HIS A 9 8.54 6.69 12.17
CA HIS A 9 8.35 5.65 11.17
C HIS A 9 7.70 6.21 9.92
N PRO A 10 8.47 6.45 8.84
CA PRO A 10 7.89 6.81 7.54
C PRO A 10 7.19 5.59 6.95
N MET A 11 5.89 5.75 6.62
CA MET A 11 5.07 4.70 6.00
C MET A 11 5.29 4.66 4.48
N VAL A 12 6.54 4.59 4.09
CA VAL A 12 6.98 4.56 2.69
C VAL A 12 8.23 3.71 2.56
N GLY A 13 8.38 3.06 1.43
CA GLY A 13 9.52 2.22 1.13
C GLY A 13 9.37 1.52 -0.21
N SER A 14 10.41 0.81 -0.61
CA SER A 14 10.39 -0.07 -1.78
C SER A 14 10.85 -1.46 -1.38
N GLU A 15 10.58 -2.44 -2.22
CA GLU A 15 11.06 -3.82 -2.04
C GLU A 15 12.58 -3.92 -2.24
N LYS A 16 13.19 -2.90 -2.83
CA LYS A 16 14.63 -2.83 -3.11
C LYS A 16 15.37 -2.24 -1.92
N ALA A 17 16.53 -2.78 -1.62
CA ALA A 17 17.38 -2.34 -0.51
C ALA A 17 18.63 -1.59 -1.00
N GLY A 18 19.10 -0.67 -0.17
CA GLY A 18 20.36 0.05 -0.37
C GLY A 18 20.20 1.50 -0.81
N PHE A 19 21.24 2.29 -0.58
CA PHE A 19 21.26 3.73 -0.84
C PHE A 19 20.95 4.11 -2.30
N SER A 20 21.28 3.26 -3.25
CA SER A 20 21.02 3.49 -4.69
C SER A 20 19.53 3.60 -5.03
N PHE A 21 18.66 3.17 -4.13
CA PHE A 21 17.18 3.23 -4.28
C PHE A 21 16.56 4.31 -3.39
N SER A 22 17.37 5.13 -2.72
CA SER A 22 16.86 6.27 -1.96
C SER A 22 16.54 7.44 -2.91
N SER A 23 15.58 8.28 -2.49
CA SER A 23 15.21 9.53 -3.15
C SER A 23 14.99 10.60 -2.09
N ASP A 24 15.34 11.82 -2.39
CA ASP A 24 15.09 13.02 -1.58
C ASP A 24 13.59 13.32 -1.42
N ARG A 25 12.77 12.79 -2.34
CA ARG A 25 11.31 12.94 -2.32
C ARG A 25 10.57 11.76 -1.73
N LEU A 26 11.28 10.77 -1.19
CA LEU A 26 10.66 9.51 -0.75
C LEU A 26 9.59 9.72 0.33
N VAL A 27 9.74 10.72 1.18
CA VAL A 27 8.82 11.02 2.27
C VAL A 27 7.75 12.05 1.92
N GLU A 28 7.84 12.72 0.77
CA GLU A 28 6.84 13.70 0.33
C GLU A 28 5.44 13.05 0.20
N ASN A 29 4.44 13.65 0.84
CA ASN A 29 3.06 13.16 0.89
C ASN A 29 2.90 11.75 1.50
N ALA A 30 3.94 11.19 2.13
CA ALA A 30 3.84 9.94 2.85
C ALA A 30 3.45 10.16 4.32
N TYR A 31 2.68 9.25 4.88
CA TYR A 31 2.43 9.28 6.32
C TYR A 31 3.71 8.99 7.10
N TYR A 32 3.91 9.74 8.17
CA TYR A 32 5.02 9.57 9.10
C TYR A 32 4.47 9.43 10.51
N PHE A 33 4.60 8.25 11.11
CA PHE A 33 4.19 8.04 12.49
C PHE A 33 5.24 8.58 13.45
N ILE A 34 4.78 9.36 14.42
CA ILE A 34 5.59 9.91 15.51
C ILE A 34 5.11 9.28 16.81
N THR A 35 6.01 8.58 17.51
CA THR A 35 5.70 7.87 18.75
C THR A 35 6.55 8.38 19.90
N PRO A 36 6.16 9.51 20.52
CA PRO A 36 6.91 10.08 21.64
C PRO A 36 6.77 9.21 22.89
N THR A 37 7.83 9.13 23.69
CA THR A 37 7.72 8.57 25.04
C THR A 37 6.96 9.54 25.96
N LYS A 38 6.40 9.03 27.05
CA LYS A 38 5.62 9.84 28.01
C LYS A 38 6.42 10.95 28.68
N LYS A 39 7.75 10.92 28.62
CA LYS A 39 8.64 11.89 29.29
C LYS A 39 9.14 12.98 28.33
N VAL A 40 8.85 12.89 27.07
CA VAL A 40 9.20 13.94 26.10
C VAL A 40 8.24 15.11 26.27
N SER A 41 8.78 16.34 26.32
CA SER A 41 7.96 17.53 26.42
C SER A 41 7.16 17.78 25.14
N GLU A 42 5.96 18.35 25.28
CA GLU A 42 5.09 18.70 24.14
C GLU A 42 5.81 19.60 23.14
N GLN A 43 6.65 20.53 23.60
CA GLN A 43 7.41 21.41 22.72
C GLN A 43 8.36 20.63 21.81
N ARG A 44 9.06 19.62 22.32
CA ARG A 44 9.94 18.77 21.51
C ARG A 44 9.18 17.91 20.50
N VAL A 45 8.02 17.41 20.88
CA VAL A 45 7.16 16.68 19.96
C VAL A 45 6.74 17.61 18.82
N LYS A 46 6.31 18.82 19.16
CA LYS A 46 5.93 19.84 18.17
C LYS A 46 7.09 20.24 17.25
N ASP A 47 8.27 20.48 17.81
CA ASP A 47 9.45 20.85 17.00
C ASP A 47 9.84 19.72 16.04
N PHE A 48 9.78 18.47 16.49
CA PHE A 48 10.05 17.31 15.64
C PHE A 48 8.96 17.12 14.57
N THR A 49 7.69 17.30 14.94
CA THR A 49 6.57 17.26 14.00
C THR A 49 6.75 18.29 12.88
N ASN A 50 7.00 19.55 13.23
CA ASN A 50 7.24 20.60 12.27
C ASN A 50 8.42 20.27 11.33
N PHE A 51 9.51 19.76 11.87
CA PHE A 51 10.66 19.34 11.06
C PHE A 51 10.29 18.25 10.03
N ILE A 52 9.50 17.26 10.43
CA ILE A 52 9.05 16.19 9.52
C ILE A 52 8.06 16.73 8.47
N GLU A 53 7.21 17.68 8.84
CA GLU A 53 6.28 18.34 7.91
C GLU A 53 7.01 19.25 6.90
N GLU A 54 8.10 19.90 7.31
CA GLU A 54 8.98 20.65 6.40
C GLU A 54 9.64 19.75 5.34
N LEU A 55 9.80 18.45 5.61
CA LEU A 55 10.25 17.45 4.63
C LEU A 55 9.13 17.00 3.67
N GLY A 56 7.92 17.54 3.81
CA GLY A 56 6.77 17.22 2.98
C GLY A 56 5.98 15.99 3.42
N ALA A 57 6.28 15.39 4.57
CA ALA A 57 5.56 14.25 5.10
C ALA A 57 4.28 14.66 5.87
N LEU A 58 3.36 13.72 6.02
CA LEU A 58 2.09 13.87 6.73
C LEU A 58 2.20 13.17 8.09
N THR A 59 2.25 13.95 9.16
CA THR A 59 2.53 13.41 10.49
C THR A 59 1.27 12.87 11.17
N ILE A 60 1.41 11.73 11.84
CA ILE A 60 0.41 11.16 12.74
C ILE A 60 1.09 10.80 14.06
N ILE A 61 0.64 11.43 15.14
CA ILE A 61 1.15 11.14 16.49
C ILE A 61 0.33 10.00 17.09
N LEU A 62 1.00 8.91 17.46
CA LEU A 62 0.42 7.72 18.07
C LEU A 62 1.20 7.32 19.31
N ASP A 63 0.57 6.60 20.24
CA ASP A 63 1.35 5.82 21.20
C ASP A 63 1.95 4.57 20.52
N TYR A 64 3.05 4.06 21.09
CA TYR A 64 3.77 2.93 20.48
C TYR A 64 2.91 1.65 20.35
N LYS A 65 1.91 1.44 21.21
CA LYS A 65 1.04 0.27 21.17
C LYS A 65 0.05 0.38 20.00
N GLN A 66 -0.49 1.57 19.78
CA GLN A 66 -1.33 1.85 18.62
C GLN A 66 -0.53 1.70 17.33
N HIS A 67 0.68 2.28 17.28
CA HIS A 67 1.60 2.11 16.15
C HIS A 67 1.83 0.64 15.84
N ASP A 68 2.22 -0.16 16.82
CA ASP A 68 2.53 -1.58 16.63
C ASP A 68 1.30 -2.40 16.21
N ALA A 69 0.12 -2.09 16.75
CA ALA A 69 -1.12 -2.75 16.37
C ALA A 69 -1.56 -2.39 14.94
N TYR A 70 -1.45 -1.12 14.56
CA TYR A 70 -1.84 -0.64 13.23
C TYR A 70 -0.88 -1.17 12.16
N THR A 71 0.43 -1.07 12.38
CA THR A 71 1.42 -1.62 11.44
C THR A 71 1.30 -3.13 11.29
N ALA A 72 0.97 -3.86 12.37
CA ALA A 72 0.67 -5.28 12.25
C ALA A 72 -0.50 -5.56 11.31
N ALA A 73 -1.58 -4.75 11.40
CA ALA A 73 -2.79 -4.96 10.61
C ALA A 73 -2.64 -4.57 9.13
N ILE A 74 -2.01 -3.42 8.86
CA ILE A 74 -1.96 -2.85 7.49
C ILE A 74 -0.68 -3.19 6.71
N SER A 75 0.34 -3.72 7.38
CA SER A 75 1.63 -4.04 6.76
C SER A 75 2.10 -5.47 7.04
N HIS A 76 2.27 -5.86 8.32
CA HIS A 76 2.95 -7.10 8.65
C HIS A 76 2.14 -8.34 8.31
N VAL A 77 0.86 -8.38 8.68
CA VAL A 77 -0.04 -9.51 8.35
C VAL A 77 -0.29 -9.61 6.86
N PRO A 78 -0.58 -8.53 6.11
CA PRO A 78 -0.66 -8.58 4.65
C PRO A 78 0.59 -9.22 4.00
N HIS A 79 1.78 -8.90 4.48
CA HIS A 79 3.03 -9.49 3.97
C HIS A 79 3.13 -11.00 4.20
N ILE A 80 2.78 -11.43 5.42
CA ILE A 80 2.76 -12.86 5.76
C ILE A 80 1.72 -13.59 4.91
N MET A 81 0.54 -13.00 4.71
CA MET A 81 -0.51 -13.59 3.88
C MET A 81 -0.11 -13.66 2.40
N ALA A 82 0.58 -12.65 1.89
CA ALA A 82 1.13 -12.67 0.54
C ALA A 82 2.17 -13.80 0.36
N ALA A 83 3.06 -13.98 1.34
CA ALA A 83 4.03 -15.08 1.33
C ALA A 83 3.34 -16.44 1.41
N GLU A 84 2.29 -16.58 2.23
CA GLU A 84 1.52 -17.82 2.36
C GLU A 84 0.82 -18.20 1.04
N LEU A 85 0.23 -17.23 0.33
CA LEU A 85 -0.35 -17.46 -0.99
C LEU A 85 0.69 -17.99 -1.98
N VAL A 86 1.91 -17.46 -1.94
CA VAL A 86 3.01 -17.98 -2.77
C VAL A 86 3.38 -19.41 -2.37
N HIS A 87 3.46 -19.70 -1.07
CA HIS A 87 3.75 -21.05 -0.59
C HIS A 87 2.69 -22.06 -1.00
N ILE A 88 1.40 -21.72 -0.90
CA ILE A 88 0.30 -22.59 -1.34
C ILE A 88 0.47 -22.93 -2.83
N VAL A 89 0.64 -21.92 -3.68
CA VAL A 89 0.80 -22.13 -5.14
C VAL A 89 2.09 -22.90 -5.45
N SER A 90 3.19 -22.55 -4.81
CA SER A 90 4.48 -23.23 -5.00
C SER A 90 4.44 -24.72 -4.62
N ASN A 91 3.70 -25.08 -3.57
CA ASN A 91 3.55 -26.46 -3.14
C ASN A 91 2.61 -27.29 -4.03
N MET A 92 1.75 -26.62 -4.79
CA MET A 92 0.83 -27.23 -5.75
C MET A 92 1.40 -27.32 -7.15
N ASP A 93 2.44 -26.52 -7.47
CA ASP A 93 3.00 -26.45 -8.81
C ASP A 93 3.76 -27.75 -9.12
N THR A 94 3.70 -28.15 -10.37
CA THR A 94 4.36 -29.34 -10.88
C THR A 94 5.67 -29.00 -11.58
N ASP A 95 6.49 -29.99 -11.93
CA ASP A 95 7.82 -29.79 -12.55
C ASP A 95 7.75 -29.01 -13.88
N ASP A 96 6.62 -29.05 -14.57
CA ASP A 96 6.36 -28.29 -15.80
C ASP A 96 6.03 -26.80 -15.53
N GLY A 97 5.81 -26.39 -14.29
CA GLY A 97 5.62 -25.01 -13.88
C GLY A 97 4.35 -24.37 -14.45
N ILE A 98 3.29 -25.12 -14.64
CA ILE A 98 2.02 -24.64 -15.22
C ILE A 98 1.43 -23.51 -14.37
N LEU A 99 1.43 -23.62 -13.03
CA LEU A 99 0.85 -22.60 -12.17
C LEU A 99 1.62 -21.27 -12.27
N LYS A 100 2.95 -21.31 -12.45
CA LYS A 100 3.76 -20.11 -12.71
C LYS A 100 3.38 -19.44 -14.03
N GLN A 101 3.07 -20.24 -15.06
CA GLN A 101 2.64 -19.70 -16.37
C GLN A 101 1.24 -19.10 -16.31
N LEU A 102 0.33 -19.73 -15.55
CA LEU A 102 -1.04 -19.30 -15.39
C LEU A 102 -1.21 -18.13 -14.40
N ALA A 103 -0.18 -17.82 -13.60
CA ALA A 103 -0.21 -16.74 -12.62
C ALA A 103 -0.46 -15.39 -13.33
N ALA A 104 -1.70 -14.91 -13.26
CA ALA A 104 -2.17 -13.67 -13.87
C ALA A 104 -2.05 -12.46 -12.93
N GLY A 105 -2.49 -11.28 -13.38
CA GLY A 105 -2.34 -10.00 -12.69
C GLY A 105 -2.77 -10.04 -11.23
N GLY A 106 -3.97 -10.55 -10.91
CA GLY A 106 -4.47 -10.57 -9.54
C GLY A 106 -3.55 -11.31 -8.56
N PHE A 107 -3.01 -12.48 -8.95
CA PHE A 107 -2.04 -13.19 -8.11
C PHE A 107 -0.73 -12.39 -7.97
N LYS A 108 -0.19 -11.85 -9.06
CA LYS A 108 1.06 -11.07 -9.06
C LYS A 108 0.93 -9.81 -8.22
N ASP A 109 -0.20 -9.12 -8.30
CA ASP A 109 -0.44 -7.88 -7.56
C ASP A 109 -0.50 -8.14 -6.05
N ILE A 110 -1.28 -9.13 -5.61
CA ILE A 110 -1.42 -9.48 -4.19
C ILE A 110 -0.10 -10.01 -3.61
N THR A 111 0.67 -10.79 -4.40
CA THR A 111 1.90 -11.42 -3.92
C THR A 111 3.17 -10.61 -4.19
N ARG A 112 3.08 -9.44 -4.82
CA ARG A 112 4.22 -8.59 -5.17
C ARG A 112 5.15 -8.34 -3.98
N ILE A 113 4.59 -8.08 -2.81
CA ILE A 113 5.33 -7.79 -1.59
C ILE A 113 6.06 -9.02 -1.01
N ALA A 114 5.68 -10.25 -1.38
CA ALA A 114 6.34 -11.46 -0.90
C ALA A 114 7.82 -11.59 -1.33
N SER A 115 8.27 -10.82 -2.33
CA SER A 115 9.67 -10.80 -2.80
C SER A 115 10.59 -9.89 -1.99
N SER A 116 10.21 -9.48 -0.80
CA SER A 116 10.99 -8.62 0.07
C SER A 116 12.11 -9.37 0.82
N SER A 117 13.02 -8.61 1.47
CA SER A 117 14.17 -9.16 2.18
C SER A 117 13.77 -10.10 3.34
N PRO A 118 14.16 -11.38 3.32
CA PRO A 118 13.84 -12.34 4.40
C PRO A 118 14.38 -11.90 5.76
N VAL A 119 15.59 -11.33 5.80
CA VAL A 119 16.23 -10.86 7.05
C VAL A 119 15.43 -9.74 7.70
N VAL A 120 14.95 -8.79 6.93
CA VAL A 120 14.13 -7.68 7.43
C VAL A 120 12.80 -8.20 7.97
N TRP A 121 12.16 -9.11 7.25
CA TRP A 121 10.85 -9.65 7.63
C TRP A 121 10.90 -10.61 8.81
N GLU A 122 12.00 -11.35 8.99
CA GLU A 122 12.28 -12.08 10.22
C GLU A 122 12.29 -11.14 11.42
N GLN A 123 13.07 -10.04 11.34
CA GLN A 123 13.20 -9.07 12.43
C GLN A 123 11.87 -8.37 12.74
N ILE A 124 11.13 -7.93 11.72
CA ILE A 124 9.79 -7.33 11.87
C ILE A 124 8.85 -8.32 12.58
N SER A 125 8.82 -9.56 12.11
CA SER A 125 7.93 -10.59 12.66
C SER A 125 8.22 -10.87 14.14
N LEU A 126 9.48 -10.92 14.51
CA LEU A 126 9.89 -11.15 15.90
C LEU A 126 9.65 -9.92 16.79
N SER A 127 9.91 -8.71 16.29
CA SER A 127 9.74 -7.47 17.07
C SER A 127 8.28 -7.20 17.39
N ASN A 128 7.35 -7.48 16.49
CA ASN A 128 5.91 -7.27 16.66
C ASN A 128 5.10 -8.58 16.81
N LYS A 129 5.74 -9.64 17.28
CA LYS A 129 5.21 -11.01 17.33
C LYS A 129 3.84 -11.14 18.01
N LYS A 130 3.57 -10.34 19.05
CA LYS A 130 2.31 -10.42 19.79
C LYS A 130 1.12 -9.99 18.94
N ASN A 131 1.19 -8.81 18.34
CA ASN A 131 0.11 -8.27 17.52
C ASN A 131 -0.07 -9.10 16.24
N ILE A 132 1.03 -9.50 15.60
CA ILE A 132 1.01 -10.35 14.42
C ILE A 132 0.32 -11.69 14.72
N LYS A 133 0.73 -12.37 15.81
CA LYS A 133 0.13 -13.65 16.21
C LYS A 133 -1.37 -13.53 16.47
N GLU A 134 -1.79 -12.47 17.17
CA GLU A 134 -3.20 -12.23 17.45
C GLU A 134 -4.03 -12.05 16.17
N LEU A 135 -3.52 -11.27 15.21
CA LEU A 135 -4.20 -11.03 13.95
C LEU A 135 -4.22 -12.26 13.04
N LEU A 136 -3.13 -13.03 13.00
CA LEU A 136 -3.10 -14.30 12.25
C LEU A 136 -4.09 -15.31 12.83
N GLN A 137 -4.25 -15.36 14.17
CA GLN A 137 -5.25 -16.21 14.79
C GLN A 137 -6.68 -15.78 14.42
N LYS A 138 -6.95 -14.48 14.34
CA LYS A 138 -8.24 -13.97 13.83
C LYS A 138 -8.45 -14.36 12.37
N ALA A 139 -7.44 -14.20 11.51
CA ALA A 139 -7.53 -14.59 10.12
C ALA A 139 -7.80 -16.10 9.96
N GLN A 140 -7.10 -16.93 10.73
CA GLN A 140 -7.32 -18.39 10.75
C GLN A 140 -8.77 -18.74 11.14
N ASN A 141 -9.31 -18.08 12.16
CA ASN A 141 -10.69 -18.31 12.59
C ASN A 141 -11.69 -17.90 11.49
N HIS A 142 -11.46 -16.75 10.84
CA HIS A 142 -12.34 -16.29 9.75
C HIS A 142 -12.29 -17.25 8.55
N LEU A 143 -11.11 -17.76 8.19
CA LEU A 143 -10.98 -18.79 7.15
C LEU A 143 -11.74 -20.05 7.53
N GLY A 144 -11.73 -20.44 8.81
CA GLY A 144 -12.55 -21.55 9.32
C GLY A 144 -14.06 -21.35 9.09
N TYR A 145 -14.57 -20.13 9.27
CA TYR A 145 -15.97 -19.83 8.97
C TYR A 145 -16.27 -19.91 7.47
N VAL A 146 -15.34 -19.45 6.61
CA VAL A 146 -15.49 -19.57 5.16
C VAL A 146 -15.52 -21.06 4.75
N ILE A 147 -14.64 -21.90 5.30
CA ILE A 147 -14.63 -23.34 5.06
C ILE A 147 -15.96 -23.96 5.45
N ALA A 148 -16.47 -23.67 6.66
CA ALA A 148 -17.76 -24.19 7.11
C ALA A 148 -18.93 -23.71 6.23
N ALA A 149 -18.90 -22.48 5.75
CA ALA A 149 -19.91 -21.97 4.82
C ALA A 149 -19.87 -22.67 3.45
N LEU A 150 -18.66 -23.03 2.98
CA LEU A 150 -18.49 -23.81 1.76
C LEU A 150 -19.05 -25.24 1.93
N ASP A 151 -18.77 -25.88 3.07
CA ASP A 151 -19.29 -27.22 3.37
C ASP A 151 -20.83 -27.25 3.45
N MET A 152 -21.44 -26.18 3.95
CA MET A 152 -22.88 -26.02 4.08
C MET A 152 -23.56 -25.39 2.85
N GLU A 153 -22.81 -25.01 1.82
CA GLU A 153 -23.29 -24.23 0.66
C GLU A 153 -24.04 -22.94 1.08
N ASP A 154 -23.59 -22.30 2.17
CA ASP A 154 -24.21 -21.08 2.72
C ASP A 154 -23.90 -19.86 1.83
N ARG A 155 -24.77 -19.69 0.84
CA ARG A 155 -24.68 -18.61 -0.15
C ARG A 155 -24.84 -17.22 0.48
N GLU A 156 -25.66 -17.10 1.50
CA GLU A 156 -25.91 -15.81 2.15
C GLU A 156 -24.66 -15.34 2.91
N TYR A 157 -24.06 -16.24 3.69
CA TYR A 157 -22.79 -15.94 4.38
C TYR A 157 -21.69 -15.56 3.39
N LEU A 158 -21.48 -16.36 2.35
CA LEU A 158 -20.43 -16.11 1.36
C LEU A 158 -20.64 -14.78 0.61
N ASN A 159 -21.88 -14.46 0.22
CA ASN A 159 -22.19 -13.19 -0.42
C ASN A 159 -21.89 -12.01 0.51
N ASN A 160 -22.34 -12.06 1.76
CA ASN A 160 -22.12 -11.01 2.74
C ASN A 160 -20.63 -10.85 3.09
N TYR A 161 -19.87 -11.94 3.16
CA TYR A 161 -18.43 -11.92 3.41
C TYR A 161 -17.68 -11.09 2.36
N PHE A 162 -17.91 -11.36 1.07
CA PHE A 162 -17.27 -10.62 -0.01
C PHE A 162 -17.80 -9.19 -0.15
N LYS A 163 -19.12 -8.99 0.04
CA LYS A 163 -19.74 -7.67 -0.02
C LYS A 163 -19.14 -6.72 1.02
N GLN A 164 -19.06 -7.14 2.28
CA GLN A 164 -18.48 -6.31 3.35
C GLN A 164 -17.00 -5.99 3.11
N ALA A 165 -16.24 -6.94 2.59
CA ALA A 165 -14.85 -6.72 2.24
C ALA A 165 -14.70 -5.70 1.10
N GLY A 166 -15.54 -5.80 0.06
CA GLY A 166 -15.59 -4.84 -1.05
C GLY A 166 -15.96 -3.44 -0.59
N GLU A 167 -17.05 -3.30 0.16
CA GLU A 167 -17.51 -2.02 0.71
C GLU A 167 -16.41 -1.32 1.54
N TYR A 168 -15.71 -2.07 2.38
CA TYR A 168 -14.59 -1.51 3.15
C TYR A 168 -13.42 -1.12 2.25
N ARG A 169 -13.02 -1.98 1.28
CA ARG A 169 -11.94 -1.69 0.33
C ARG A 169 -12.21 -0.43 -0.48
N ASP A 170 -13.45 -0.27 -0.96
CA ASP A 170 -13.87 0.89 -1.75
C ASP A 170 -13.89 2.19 -0.92
N SER A 171 -14.01 2.09 0.40
CA SER A 171 -13.90 3.23 1.31
C SER A 171 -12.44 3.67 1.58
N VAL A 172 -11.46 2.82 1.27
CA VAL A 172 -10.04 3.14 1.42
C VAL A 172 -9.62 4.05 0.26
N PRO A 173 -9.14 5.26 0.51
CA PRO A 173 -8.70 6.18 -0.54
C PRO A 173 -7.62 5.55 -1.43
N ASP A 174 -7.73 5.68 -2.75
CA ASP A 174 -6.74 5.17 -3.70
C ASP A 174 -5.41 5.93 -3.68
N SER A 175 -5.42 7.11 -3.14
CA SER A 175 -4.22 7.90 -2.84
C SER A 175 -4.11 8.08 -1.33
N ALA A 176 -2.90 8.03 -0.79
CA ALA A 176 -2.60 8.54 0.55
C ALA A 176 -2.86 10.08 0.52
N VAL A 177 -4.13 10.45 0.54
CA VAL A 177 -4.55 11.85 0.55
C VAL A 177 -4.44 12.32 1.99
N GLY A 178 -3.23 12.64 2.41
CA GLY A 178 -3.08 13.62 3.44
C GLY A 178 -3.49 14.95 2.83
N LEU A 179 -4.44 15.60 3.50
CA LEU A 179 -4.95 16.95 3.23
C LEU A 179 -4.87 17.35 1.75
N ILE A 180 -6.00 17.27 1.09
CA ILE A 180 -6.21 17.56 -0.32
C ILE A 180 -5.42 18.82 -0.74
N GLN A 181 -4.20 18.67 -1.22
CA GLN A 181 -3.75 19.57 -2.26
C GLN A 181 -4.69 19.31 -3.43
N LYS A 182 -5.36 20.35 -3.90
CA LYS A 182 -6.18 20.27 -5.10
C LYS A 182 -5.36 19.57 -6.17
N SER A 183 -5.63 18.30 -6.45
CA SER A 183 -5.03 17.65 -7.59
C SER A 183 -5.82 18.13 -8.80
N TYR A 184 -5.15 18.82 -9.70
CA TYR A 184 -5.74 19.16 -10.98
C TYR A 184 -5.54 17.94 -11.88
N GLU A 185 -6.62 17.20 -12.09
CA GLU A 185 -6.61 16.00 -12.91
C GLU A 185 -7.51 16.19 -14.11
N ILE A 186 -7.06 15.71 -15.26
CA ILE A 186 -7.90 15.59 -16.45
C ILE A 186 -7.89 14.13 -16.93
N PHE A 187 -9.03 13.71 -17.46
CA PHE A 187 -9.20 12.42 -18.10
C PHE A 187 -9.51 12.66 -19.55
N ILE A 188 -8.74 12.06 -20.45
CA ILE A 188 -8.86 12.25 -21.89
C ILE A 188 -9.05 10.86 -22.51
N ASP A 189 -10.17 10.68 -23.21
CA ASP A 189 -10.36 9.50 -24.07
C ASP A 189 -9.41 9.62 -25.26
N ILE A 190 -8.52 8.67 -25.40
CA ILE A 190 -7.52 8.67 -26.48
C ILE A 190 -7.64 7.38 -27.27
N PRO A 191 -7.57 7.46 -28.64
CA PRO A 191 -7.46 6.28 -29.45
C PRO A 191 -6.12 5.57 -29.18
N ASP A 192 -6.16 4.24 -29.18
CA ASP A 192 -4.94 3.42 -29.04
C ASP A 192 -4.14 3.40 -30.35
N GLU A 193 -3.56 4.54 -30.68
CA GLU A 193 -2.76 4.74 -31.89
C GLU A 193 -1.34 5.22 -31.54
N PRO A 194 -0.33 4.81 -32.35
CA PRO A 194 1.03 5.31 -32.17
C PRO A 194 1.11 6.83 -32.25
N GLY A 195 1.66 7.46 -31.20
CA GLY A 195 1.89 8.91 -31.17
C GLY A 195 0.84 9.71 -30.41
N THR A 196 -0.31 9.16 -30.05
CA THR A 196 -1.38 9.91 -29.34
C THR A 196 -0.89 10.52 -28.02
N ILE A 197 -0.20 9.74 -27.18
CA ILE A 197 0.39 10.24 -25.94
C ILE A 197 1.45 11.31 -26.22
N ALA A 198 2.31 11.07 -27.21
CA ALA A 198 3.37 12.02 -27.59
C ALA A 198 2.78 13.36 -28.05
N THR A 199 1.72 13.33 -28.84
CA THR A 199 1.02 14.53 -29.31
C THR A 199 0.42 15.29 -28.13
N THR A 200 -0.29 14.60 -27.24
CA THR A 200 -0.92 15.21 -26.04
C THR A 200 0.12 15.86 -25.15
N THR A 201 1.21 15.15 -24.83
CA THR A 201 2.27 15.70 -23.96
C THR A 201 3.04 16.84 -24.62
N THR A 202 3.24 16.79 -25.94
CA THR A 202 3.86 17.88 -26.69
C THR A 202 3.00 19.15 -26.68
N LEU A 203 1.68 19.02 -26.86
CA LEU A 203 0.76 20.16 -26.78
C LEU A 203 0.80 20.83 -25.39
N LEU A 204 0.83 20.03 -24.32
CA LEU A 204 0.96 20.56 -22.96
C LEU A 204 2.29 21.26 -22.76
N ALA A 205 3.39 20.69 -23.22
CA ALA A 205 4.72 21.28 -23.12
C ALA A 205 4.84 22.60 -23.91
N LEU A 206 4.27 22.68 -25.11
CA LEU A 206 4.24 23.90 -25.92
C LEU A 206 3.45 25.05 -25.27
N ASN A 207 2.48 24.71 -24.40
CA ASN A 207 1.69 25.65 -23.63
C ASN A 207 2.25 25.87 -22.21
N HIS A 208 3.49 25.43 -21.93
CA HIS A 208 4.15 25.56 -20.64
C HIS A 208 3.41 24.90 -19.47
N VAL A 209 2.58 23.89 -19.74
CA VAL A 209 1.87 23.14 -18.71
C VAL A 209 2.74 21.97 -18.26
N SER A 210 3.13 21.98 -16.99
CA SER A 210 3.95 20.93 -16.38
C SER A 210 3.09 19.75 -15.92
N ILE A 211 3.45 18.56 -16.38
CA ILE A 211 2.78 17.30 -15.98
C ILE A 211 3.43 16.80 -14.70
N LYS A 212 2.63 16.56 -13.66
CA LYS A 212 3.06 15.95 -12.40
C LYS A 212 3.10 14.42 -12.52
N ASN A 213 2.04 13.85 -13.11
CA ASN A 213 1.92 12.42 -13.32
C ASN A 213 1.08 12.16 -14.58
N ILE A 214 1.34 11.03 -15.25
CA ILE A 214 0.58 10.58 -16.41
C ILE A 214 0.42 9.06 -16.36
N GLY A 215 -0.79 8.59 -16.59
CA GLY A 215 -1.11 7.16 -16.58
C GLY A 215 -2.23 6.82 -17.54
N ILE A 216 -2.28 5.57 -17.99
CA ILE A 216 -3.37 5.04 -18.79
C ILE A 216 -4.24 4.18 -17.86
N ILE A 217 -5.53 4.49 -17.81
CA ILE A 217 -6.52 3.68 -17.11
C ILE A 217 -7.19 2.80 -18.16
N HIS A 218 -6.90 1.50 -18.10
CA HIS A 218 -7.58 0.54 -18.94
C HIS A 218 -8.93 0.15 -18.32
N ASN A 219 -10.01 0.54 -18.95
CA ASN A 219 -11.30 -0.08 -18.71
C ASN A 219 -11.42 -1.27 -19.67
N ARG A 220 -11.37 -2.50 -19.14
CA ARG A 220 -11.36 -3.73 -19.94
C ARG A 220 -12.63 -3.96 -20.78
N GLU A 221 -13.63 -3.10 -20.64
CA GLU A 221 -14.92 -3.21 -21.33
C GLU A 221 -15.03 -2.35 -22.60
N PHE A 222 -14.06 -1.44 -22.86
CA PHE A 222 -14.07 -0.56 -24.04
C PHE A 222 -12.69 -0.52 -24.69
N GLU A 223 -12.64 -0.50 -26.03
CA GLU A 223 -11.42 -0.48 -26.84
C GLU A 223 -10.61 0.83 -26.76
N GLU A 224 -11.09 1.84 -26.02
CA GLU A 224 -10.44 3.14 -25.88
C GLU A 224 -9.75 3.26 -24.54
N GLY A 225 -8.50 3.73 -24.52
CA GLY A 225 -7.74 4.01 -23.31
C GLY A 225 -8.07 5.39 -22.77
N VAL A 226 -8.27 5.52 -21.45
CA VAL A 226 -8.40 6.81 -20.78
C VAL A 226 -7.03 7.26 -20.30
N LEU A 227 -6.52 8.36 -20.81
CA LEU A 227 -5.30 9.00 -20.35
C LEU A 227 -5.63 9.91 -19.15
N LYS A 228 -5.14 9.56 -17.97
CA LYS A 228 -5.19 10.40 -16.79
C LYS A 228 -3.92 11.25 -16.71
N ILE A 229 -4.06 12.57 -16.61
CA ILE A 229 -2.95 13.50 -16.43
C ILE A 229 -3.18 14.32 -15.16
N GLU A 230 -2.17 14.33 -14.28
CA GLU A 230 -2.16 15.15 -13.07
C GLU A 230 -1.19 16.33 -13.26
N PHE A 231 -1.60 17.49 -12.79
CA PHE A 231 -0.82 18.74 -12.86
C PHE A 231 -0.41 19.23 -11.48
N TYR A 232 0.60 20.09 -11.40
CA TYR A 232 1.06 20.67 -10.13
C TYR A 232 0.12 21.75 -9.58
N ASP A 233 -0.50 22.57 -10.46
CA ASP A 233 -1.37 23.72 -10.16
C ASP A 233 -2.20 24.11 -11.39
#